data_568aa410b04755ac042c4be398ca99f5
#
_entry.id   568aa410b04755ac042c4be398ca99f5
#
_cell.length_a   1.000
_cell.length_b   1.000
_cell.length_c   1.000
_cell.angle_alpha   90.00
_cell.angle_beta   90.00
_cell.angle_gamma   90.00
#
_symmetry.space_group_name_H-M   'P 1'
#
loop_
_entity.id
_entity.type
_entity.pdbx_description
1 polymer ?
#
loop_
_entity_poly.entity_id
_entity_poly.type
_entity_poly.pdbx_seq_one_letter_code
_entity_poly.pdbx_strand_id
1 'polypeptide(L)'
;MPSQPENCLFCRLVADGDHVHAADGFVAIRDINPIAETHLLVLPTRHVDTFRDVDAFSDEEAGRMLRFVAETAQAAGLDDYKVLVNVGEGGGQTVFHLHWHVLGGRFDRGKLSHALALETA
;
A
#
# COMPACT_ATOMS: atom_id res chain seq x y z
N MET A 1 -18.52 13.61 2.78
CA MET A 1 -17.72 12.63 2.12
C MET A 1 -17.99 11.25 2.66
N PRO A 2 -18.35 10.37 1.80
CA PRO A 2 -18.65 9.01 2.28
C PRO A 2 -17.38 8.37 2.81
N SER A 3 -17.52 7.67 3.90
CA SER A 3 -16.40 7.08 4.56
C SER A 3 -15.97 5.77 3.91
N GLN A 4 -16.92 5.01 3.37
CA GLN A 4 -16.64 3.67 2.88
C GLN A 4 -17.45 3.39 1.62
N PRO A 5 -16.81 3.45 0.44
CA PRO A 5 -17.49 3.02 -0.77
C PRO A 5 -17.85 1.53 -0.65
N GLU A 6 -19.08 1.19 -0.97
CA GLU A 6 -19.57 -0.17 -0.81
C GLU A 6 -18.77 -1.16 -1.63
N ASN A 7 -18.22 -0.70 -2.76
CA ASN A 7 -17.50 -1.58 -3.67
C ASN A 7 -15.99 -1.42 -3.60
N CYS A 8 -15.47 -0.86 -2.51
CA CYS A 8 -14.03 -0.75 -2.37
C CYS A 8 -13.43 -2.10 -2.02
N LEU A 9 -12.60 -2.61 -2.92
CA LEU A 9 -11.94 -3.90 -2.72
C LEU A 9 -11.11 -3.90 -1.44
N PHE A 10 -10.35 -2.84 -1.21
CA PHE A 10 -9.45 -2.81 -0.05
C PHE A 10 -10.20 -2.65 1.25
N CYS A 11 -11.34 -1.95 1.25
CA CYS A 11 -12.18 -1.92 2.45
C CYS A 11 -12.64 -3.33 2.81
N ARG A 12 -12.99 -4.14 1.80
CA ARG A 12 -13.39 -5.52 2.04
C ARG A 12 -12.24 -6.36 2.54
N LEU A 13 -11.04 -6.16 1.97
CA LEU A 13 -9.86 -6.92 2.41
C LEU A 13 -9.44 -6.55 3.83
N VAL A 14 -9.63 -5.29 4.22
CA VAL A 14 -9.39 -4.88 5.60
C VAL A 14 -10.34 -5.63 6.54
N ALA A 15 -11.60 -5.74 6.16
CA ALA A 15 -12.60 -6.36 7.01
C ALA A 15 -12.50 -7.89 7.03
N ASP A 16 -12.26 -8.51 5.87
CA ASP A 16 -12.42 -9.95 5.72
C ASP A 16 -11.15 -10.69 5.29
N GLY A 17 -10.12 -9.96 4.85
CA GLY A 17 -8.93 -10.59 4.29
C GLY A 17 -7.94 -11.06 5.34
N ASP A 18 -6.93 -11.79 4.86
CA ASP A 18 -5.82 -12.21 5.70
C ASP A 18 -4.79 -11.09 5.79
N HIS A 19 -4.44 -10.73 7.01
CA HIS A 19 -3.43 -9.69 7.22
C HIS A 19 -2.12 -10.33 7.62
N VAL A 20 -1.03 -9.93 6.96
CA VAL A 20 0.30 -10.42 7.35
C VAL A 20 0.83 -9.65 8.53
N HIS A 21 0.33 -8.46 8.77
CA HIS A 21 0.72 -7.62 9.87
C HIS A 21 -0.41 -6.62 10.14
N ALA A 22 -0.63 -6.27 11.38
CA ALA A 22 -1.69 -5.33 11.74
C ALA A 22 -1.32 -4.60 13.01
N ALA A 23 -1.67 -3.35 13.09
CA ALA A 23 -1.52 -2.53 14.28
C ALA A 23 -2.54 -1.39 14.20
N ASP A 24 -2.59 -0.56 15.22
CA ASP A 24 -3.62 0.47 15.39
C ASP A 24 -3.91 1.25 14.11
N GLY A 25 -5.01 0.89 13.45
CA GLY A 25 -5.50 1.64 12.31
C GLY A 25 -4.89 1.28 10.98
N PHE A 26 -3.96 0.29 10.93
CA PHE A 26 -3.28 -0.07 9.70
C PHE A 26 -3.16 -1.58 9.56
N VAL A 27 -3.17 -2.06 8.32
CA VAL A 27 -2.97 -3.47 8.03
C VAL A 27 -2.03 -3.61 6.85
N ALA A 28 -1.36 -4.75 6.77
CA ALA A 28 -0.53 -5.11 5.63
C ALA A 28 -1.08 -6.41 5.04
N ILE A 29 -1.27 -6.41 3.73
CA ILE A 29 -1.79 -7.57 3.00
C ILE A 29 -0.84 -7.90 1.85
N ARG A 30 -0.96 -9.10 1.30
CA ARG A 30 -0.15 -9.50 0.14
C ARG A 30 -0.82 -9.02 -1.13
N ASP A 31 -0.01 -8.51 -2.06
CA ASP A 31 -0.50 -8.19 -3.40
C ASP A 31 -0.71 -9.51 -4.16
N ILE A 32 -1.87 -9.63 -4.82
CA ILE A 32 -2.18 -10.86 -5.57
C ILE A 32 -1.44 -10.94 -6.90
N ASN A 33 -0.88 -9.83 -7.36
CA ASN A 33 -0.06 -9.80 -8.58
C ASN A 33 1.31 -9.22 -8.25
N PRO A 34 2.12 -9.96 -7.48
CA PRO A 34 3.36 -9.40 -6.97
C PRO A 34 4.34 -9.09 -8.09
N ILE A 35 5.04 -7.97 -7.96
CA ILE A 35 6.11 -7.59 -8.89
C ILE A 35 7.48 -7.78 -8.26
N ALA A 36 7.51 -8.34 -7.06
CA ALA A 36 8.73 -8.67 -6.35
C ALA A 36 8.49 -9.92 -5.53
N GLU A 37 9.56 -10.55 -5.10
CA GLU A 37 9.49 -11.74 -4.28
C GLU A 37 8.63 -11.50 -3.04
N THR A 38 8.82 -10.34 -2.41
CA THR A 38 7.94 -9.86 -1.34
C THR A 38 7.26 -8.60 -1.84
N HIS A 39 5.95 -8.62 -1.88
CA HIS A 39 5.18 -7.46 -2.32
C HIS A 39 3.97 -7.32 -1.40
N LEU A 40 4.08 -6.39 -0.47
CA LEU A 40 3.04 -6.15 0.52
C LEU A 40 2.41 -4.79 0.28
N LEU A 41 1.16 -4.67 0.70
CA LEU A 41 0.42 -3.42 0.64
C LEU A 41 0.08 -3.01 2.05
N VAL A 42 0.45 -1.79 2.42
CA VAL A 42 0.11 -1.21 3.71
C VAL A 42 -0.99 -0.20 3.49
N LEU A 43 -2.07 -0.34 4.23
CA LEU A 43 -3.21 0.57 4.07
C LEU A 43 -3.85 0.89 5.40
N PRO A 44 -4.49 2.07 5.49
CA PRO A 44 -5.29 2.40 6.67
C PRO A 44 -6.55 1.54 6.70
N THR A 45 -7.05 1.25 7.89
CA THR A 45 -8.27 0.46 8.02
C THR A 45 -9.50 1.26 7.59
N ARG A 46 -9.47 2.59 7.77
CA ARG A 46 -10.56 3.42 7.26
C ARG A 46 -10.27 3.84 5.84
N HIS A 47 -11.31 4.20 5.12
CA HIS A 47 -11.16 4.55 3.70
C HIS A 47 -10.64 5.97 3.55
N VAL A 48 -9.50 6.10 2.89
CA VAL A 48 -8.94 7.37 2.43
C VAL A 48 -8.53 7.12 0.99
N ASP A 49 -8.98 7.93 0.06
CA ASP A 49 -8.82 7.63 -1.37
C ASP A 49 -7.37 7.63 -1.82
N THR A 50 -6.63 8.70 -1.55
CA THR A 50 -5.30 8.87 -2.12
C THR A 50 -4.36 9.53 -1.13
N PHE A 51 -3.08 9.49 -1.48
CA PHE A 51 -2.06 10.20 -0.71
C PHE A 51 -2.32 11.72 -0.70
N ARG A 52 -3.00 12.24 -1.71
CA ARG A 52 -3.36 13.66 -1.72
C ARG A 52 -4.22 14.04 -0.52
N ASP A 53 -4.91 13.05 0.05
CA ASP A 53 -5.83 13.27 1.16
C ASP A 53 -5.15 13.07 2.51
N VAL A 54 -3.83 13.19 2.55
CA VAL A 54 -3.03 12.94 3.76
C VAL A 54 -3.45 13.83 4.92
N ASP A 55 -4.05 14.98 4.63
CA ASP A 55 -4.56 15.88 5.68
C ASP A 55 -5.72 15.27 6.46
N ALA A 56 -6.31 14.18 5.97
CA ALA A 56 -7.33 13.44 6.73
C ALA A 56 -6.74 12.74 7.94
N PHE A 57 -5.42 12.60 8.01
CA PHE A 57 -4.74 12.00 9.14
C PHE A 57 -4.24 13.09 10.07
N SER A 58 -4.32 12.85 11.39
CA SER A 58 -3.63 13.71 12.35
C SER A 58 -2.13 13.48 12.20
N ASP A 59 -1.34 14.40 12.77
CA ASP A 59 0.12 14.24 12.75
C ASP A 59 0.54 12.92 13.41
N GLU A 60 -0.12 12.57 14.50
CA GLU A 60 0.19 11.33 15.21
C GLU A 60 -0.14 10.12 14.35
N GLU A 61 -1.30 10.15 13.71
CA GLU A 61 -1.76 9.05 12.87
C GLU A 61 -0.85 8.89 11.65
N ALA A 62 -0.46 10.00 11.03
CA ALA A 62 0.45 9.97 9.88
C ALA A 62 1.80 9.39 10.28
N GLY A 63 2.30 9.77 11.45
CA GLY A 63 3.55 9.22 11.96
C GLY A 63 3.45 7.73 12.19
N ARG A 64 2.32 7.25 12.75
CA ARG A 64 2.11 5.82 12.93
C ARG A 64 2.06 5.09 11.59
N MET A 65 1.45 5.71 10.58
CA MET A 65 1.39 5.12 9.23
C MET A 65 2.78 4.87 8.68
N LEU A 66 3.64 5.88 8.74
CA LEU A 66 4.99 5.74 8.22
C LEU A 66 5.79 4.71 8.99
N ARG A 67 5.66 4.71 10.31
CA ARG A 67 6.36 3.70 11.12
C ARG A 67 5.83 2.30 10.83
N PHE A 68 4.52 2.18 10.57
CA PHE A 68 3.94 0.88 10.25
C PHE A 68 4.49 0.33 8.94
N VAL A 69 4.72 1.19 7.94
CA VAL A 69 5.36 0.76 6.69
C VAL A 69 6.72 0.15 6.98
N ALA A 70 7.55 0.82 7.77
CA ALA A 70 8.88 0.32 8.11
C ALA A 70 8.81 -0.97 8.91
N GLU A 71 7.88 -1.04 9.86
CA GLU A 71 7.70 -2.24 10.68
C GLU A 71 7.25 -3.43 9.86
N THR A 72 6.42 -3.17 8.85
CA THR A 72 5.96 -4.23 7.95
C THR A 72 7.14 -4.83 7.19
N ALA A 73 8.02 -3.99 6.67
CA ALA A 73 9.21 -4.47 5.98
C ALA A 73 10.09 -5.28 6.92
N GLN A 74 10.28 -4.80 8.14
CA GLN A 74 11.09 -5.50 9.13
C GLN A 74 10.48 -6.86 9.48
N ALA A 75 9.17 -6.89 9.69
CA ALA A 75 8.48 -8.13 10.02
C ALA A 75 8.58 -9.15 8.87
N ALA A 76 8.70 -8.67 7.64
CA ALA A 76 8.86 -9.53 6.47
C ALA A 76 10.31 -9.95 6.26
N GLY A 77 11.23 -9.51 7.10
CA GLY A 77 12.64 -9.90 7.02
C GLY A 77 13.41 -9.13 5.95
N LEU A 78 12.93 -7.97 5.56
CA LEU A 78 13.59 -7.19 4.51
C LEU A 78 14.57 -6.19 5.12
N ASP A 79 15.83 -6.25 4.66
CA ASP A 79 16.83 -5.23 5.02
C ASP A 79 16.78 -4.08 4.03
N ASP A 80 16.80 -4.43 2.74
CA ASP A 80 16.72 -3.46 1.66
C ASP A 80 15.39 -3.67 0.95
N TYR A 81 14.69 -2.57 0.69
CA TYR A 81 13.39 -2.67 0.07
C TYR A 81 13.02 -1.34 -0.59
N LYS A 82 11.99 -1.39 -1.41
CA LYS A 82 11.47 -0.22 -2.09
C LYS A 82 10.08 0.08 -1.52
N VAL A 83 9.82 1.35 -1.26
CA VAL A 83 8.50 1.81 -0.85
C VAL A 83 8.00 2.78 -1.91
N LEU A 84 6.77 2.57 -2.38
CA LEU A 84 6.18 3.51 -3.31
C LEU A 84 4.68 3.62 -3.08
N VAL A 85 4.14 4.76 -3.46
CA VAL A 85 2.71 5.01 -3.43
C VAL A 85 2.31 5.67 -4.74
N ASN A 86 1.26 5.14 -5.37
CA ASN A 86 0.73 5.70 -6.60
C ASN A 86 -0.40 6.67 -6.23
N VAL A 87 -0.41 7.83 -6.84
CA VAL A 87 -1.34 8.89 -6.47
C VAL A 87 -2.16 9.27 -7.69
N GLY A 88 -3.46 8.94 -7.65
CA GLY A 88 -4.37 9.26 -8.71
C GLY A 88 -4.20 8.38 -9.93
N GLU A 89 -5.14 8.50 -10.85
CA GLU A 89 -5.15 7.67 -12.06
C GLU A 89 -3.89 7.89 -12.88
N GLY A 90 -3.51 9.15 -13.06
CA GLY A 90 -2.30 9.47 -13.83
C GLY A 90 -1.01 8.99 -13.19
N GLY A 91 -1.04 8.70 -11.89
CA GLY A 91 0.09 8.15 -11.17
C GLY A 91 0.08 6.64 -11.08
N GLY A 92 -0.88 6.00 -11.72
CA GLY A 92 -0.95 4.53 -11.76
C GLY A 92 -1.80 3.91 -10.67
N GLN A 93 -2.54 4.71 -9.92
CA GLN A 93 -3.40 4.17 -8.88
C GLN A 93 -4.65 3.53 -9.50
N THR A 94 -4.89 2.27 -9.20
CA THR A 94 -6.04 1.55 -9.75
C THR A 94 -7.11 1.26 -8.70
N VAL A 95 -6.72 1.17 -7.43
CA VAL A 95 -7.68 1.00 -6.33
C VAL A 95 -7.62 2.26 -5.49
N PHE A 96 -8.76 2.94 -5.38
CA PHE A 96 -8.80 4.24 -4.68
C PHE A 96 -9.12 4.04 -3.21
N HIS A 97 -8.17 3.44 -2.55
CA HIS A 97 -8.01 3.32 -1.12
C HIS A 97 -6.51 3.41 -0.90
N LEU A 98 -6.05 4.42 -0.22
CA LEU A 98 -4.62 4.70 -0.04
C LEU A 98 -3.87 3.43 0.35
N HIS A 99 -2.79 3.15 -0.37
CA HIS A 99 -1.94 2.00 -0.03
C HIS A 99 -0.51 2.26 -0.45
N TRP A 100 0.40 1.75 0.36
CA TRP A 100 1.84 1.84 0.14
C TRP A 100 2.33 0.48 -0.28
N HIS A 101 3.12 0.43 -1.35
CA HIS A 101 3.75 -0.82 -1.79
C HIS A 101 5.07 -0.98 -1.05
N VAL A 102 5.30 -2.17 -0.49
CA VAL A 102 6.57 -2.54 0.12
C VAL A 102 7.10 -3.71 -0.69
N LEU A 103 8.21 -3.50 -1.36
CA LEU A 103 8.75 -4.44 -2.36
C LEU A 103 10.16 -4.83 -1.97
N GLY A 104 10.44 -6.14 -1.90
CA GLY A 104 11.78 -6.61 -1.55
C GLY A 104 12.08 -7.94 -2.17
N GLY A 105 13.35 -8.35 -2.06
CA GLY A 105 13.82 -9.57 -2.68
C GLY A 105 14.02 -9.36 -4.17
N ARG A 106 13.86 -10.44 -4.94
CA ARG A 106 14.04 -10.33 -6.39
C ARG A 106 12.83 -9.67 -7.03
N PHE A 107 13.09 -8.81 -7.99
CA PHE A 107 12.04 -8.09 -8.71
C PHE A 107 11.81 -8.73 -10.07
N ASP A 108 10.54 -8.76 -10.47
CA ASP A 108 10.19 -9.03 -11.86
C ASP A 108 10.40 -7.73 -12.62
N ARG A 109 11.51 -7.64 -13.37
CA ARG A 109 11.91 -6.39 -14.00
C ARG A 109 10.89 -5.90 -15.02
N GLY A 110 10.26 -6.83 -15.74
CA GLY A 110 9.25 -6.45 -16.72
C GLY A 110 8.03 -5.85 -16.05
N LYS A 111 7.54 -6.48 -15.00
CA LYS A 111 6.39 -5.96 -14.26
C LYS A 111 6.71 -4.65 -13.56
N LEU A 112 7.91 -4.55 -12.97
CA LEU A 112 8.31 -3.33 -12.28
C LEU A 112 8.41 -2.17 -13.26
N SER A 113 9.04 -2.40 -14.40
CA SER A 113 9.19 -1.39 -15.43
C SER A 113 7.84 -0.88 -15.90
N HIS A 114 6.92 -1.82 -16.15
CA HIS A 114 5.56 -1.48 -16.56
C HIS A 114 4.84 -0.68 -15.47
N ALA A 115 4.94 -1.12 -14.22
CA ALA A 115 4.26 -0.46 -13.10
C ALA A 115 4.77 0.97 -12.91
N LEU A 116 6.05 1.21 -13.19
CA LEU A 116 6.65 2.53 -13.07
C LEU A 116 6.59 3.31 -14.38
N ALA A 117 6.05 2.71 -15.44
CA ALA A 117 5.95 3.31 -16.77
C ALA A 117 7.30 3.71 -17.34
N LEU A 118 8.35 2.98 -17.00
CA LEU A 118 9.71 3.32 -17.43
C LEU A 118 9.97 3.00 -18.89
N GLU A 119 9.27 1.98 -19.43
CA GLU A 119 9.49 1.59 -20.81
C GLU A 119 8.79 2.50 -21.80
N THR A 120 8.03 3.47 -21.36
CA THR A 120 7.29 4.36 -22.25
C THR A 120 8.06 5.61 -22.63
N ALA A 121 9.25 5.73 -22.19
CA ALA A 121 10.06 6.93 -22.42
C ALA A 121 10.20 7.28 -23.90
#